data_d94f008259cf28c19da45afc65c0713d
#
_entry.id   d94f008259cf28c19da45afc65c0713d
#
_cell.length_a   1.000
_cell.length_b   1.000
_cell.length_c   1.000
_cell.angle_alpha   90.00
_cell.angle_beta   90.00
_cell.angle_gamma   90.00
#
_symmetry.space_group_name_H-M   'P 1'
#
loop_
_entity.id
_entity.type
_entity.pdbx_description
1 polymer ?
#
loop_
_entity_poly.entity_id
_entity_poly.type
_entity_poly.pdbx_seq_one_letter_code
_entity_poly.pdbx_strand_id
1 'polypeptide(L)'
;VVGSRKIIPETQSVVEHFIKSFKKKDVSIVSGLANGVDESAHLSALENNLKTIAVLPSSLDNILPHSNKNLAYEIVENGGLLVTEYEPGSPRKPENSNYIARNRIQAGLSKLVFIAQSSIPGGTMTTAKFALDFQKLLAVYRSGENFDIEEYKGNKYLLSKIDENFDYKILKFTKKQIEIFQNKLALADF
;
A
#
# COMPACT_ATOMS: atom_id res chain seq x y z
N VAL A 1 1.71 -1.18 -1.36
CA VAL A 1 0.24 -1.29 -1.19
C VAL A 1 -0.15 -0.39 -0.04
N VAL A 2 -1.18 0.43 -0.20
CA VAL A 2 -1.60 1.41 0.81
C VAL A 2 -3.12 1.55 0.85
N GLY A 3 -3.65 1.99 2.01
CA GLY A 3 -5.08 2.21 2.15
C GLY A 3 -5.52 2.61 3.56
N SER A 4 -6.81 2.49 3.79
CA SER A 4 -7.46 2.83 5.05
C SER A 4 -7.03 1.90 6.20
N ARG A 5 -7.01 2.46 7.42
CA ARG A 5 -6.74 1.68 8.65
C ARG A 5 -7.94 0.84 9.10
N LYS A 6 -9.15 1.23 8.70
CA LYS A 6 -10.38 0.45 8.88
C LYS A 6 -10.82 -0.01 7.50
N ILE A 7 -10.88 -1.31 7.31
CA ILE A 7 -11.21 -1.91 6.02
C ILE A 7 -12.50 -2.70 6.08
N ILE A 8 -13.21 -2.75 4.97
CA ILE A 8 -14.35 -3.65 4.79
C ILE A 8 -13.86 -5.01 4.28
N PRO A 9 -14.65 -6.09 4.45
CA PRO A 9 -14.25 -7.44 4.04
C PRO A 9 -13.86 -7.55 2.56
N GLU A 10 -14.53 -6.80 1.68
CA GLU A 10 -14.18 -6.75 0.27
C GLU A 10 -12.75 -6.26 0.06
N THR A 11 -12.32 -5.22 0.77
CA THR A 11 -10.98 -4.65 0.65
C THR A 11 -9.90 -5.64 1.07
N GLN A 12 -10.13 -6.38 2.18
CA GLN A 12 -9.21 -7.42 2.61
C GLN A 12 -9.01 -8.46 1.51
N SER A 13 -10.11 -9.01 0.99
CA SER A 13 -10.08 -9.98 -0.11
C SER A 13 -9.37 -9.46 -1.37
N VAL A 14 -9.53 -8.17 -1.67
CA VAL A 14 -8.87 -7.52 -2.82
C VAL A 14 -7.37 -7.40 -2.60
N VAL A 15 -6.92 -7.02 -1.40
CA VAL A 15 -5.48 -6.94 -1.07
C VAL A 15 -4.84 -8.32 -1.16
N GLU A 16 -5.45 -9.33 -0.56
CA GLU A 16 -4.98 -10.71 -0.59
C GLU A 16 -4.86 -11.21 -2.04
N HIS A 17 -5.91 -11.01 -2.84
CA HIS A 17 -5.92 -11.43 -4.24
C HIS A 17 -4.86 -10.70 -5.07
N PHE A 18 -4.73 -9.38 -4.89
CA PHE A 18 -3.71 -8.57 -5.57
C PHE A 18 -2.30 -9.07 -5.25
N ILE A 19 -1.98 -9.30 -3.98
CA ILE A 19 -0.65 -9.76 -3.57
C ILE A 19 -0.38 -11.19 -4.01
N LYS A 20 -1.34 -12.09 -3.87
CA LYS A 20 -1.23 -13.48 -4.35
C LYS A 20 -0.89 -13.54 -5.84
N SER A 21 -1.28 -12.52 -6.60
CA SER A 21 -0.98 -12.44 -8.03
C SER A 21 0.51 -12.36 -8.35
N PHE A 22 1.32 -11.90 -7.41
CA PHE A 22 2.78 -11.82 -7.54
C PHE A 22 3.50 -13.07 -7.03
N LYS A 23 2.77 -14.09 -6.56
CA LYS A 23 3.38 -15.36 -6.17
C LYS A 23 4.25 -15.90 -7.30
N LYS A 24 5.48 -16.32 -6.99
CA LYS A 24 6.50 -16.76 -7.94
C LYS A 24 7.14 -15.63 -8.79
N LYS A 25 6.92 -14.36 -8.45
CA LYS A 25 7.61 -13.23 -9.07
C LYS A 25 8.69 -12.71 -8.12
N ASP A 26 9.73 -12.15 -8.70
CA ASP A 26 10.80 -11.48 -7.93
C ASP A 26 10.36 -10.03 -7.62
N VAL A 27 9.45 -9.91 -6.68
CA VAL A 27 8.92 -8.62 -6.21
C VAL A 27 8.90 -8.55 -4.69
N SER A 28 9.06 -7.36 -4.15
CA SER A 28 8.85 -7.07 -2.73
C SER A 28 7.62 -6.19 -2.55
N ILE A 29 6.83 -6.48 -1.51
CA ILE A 29 5.66 -5.69 -1.16
C ILE A 29 6.09 -4.61 -0.17
N VAL A 30 5.87 -3.34 -0.53
CA VAL A 30 6.16 -2.19 0.34
C VAL A 30 4.87 -1.69 0.96
N SER A 31 4.83 -1.55 2.29
CA SER A 31 3.70 -0.97 3.01
C SER A 31 4.16 -0.32 4.32
N GLY A 32 3.23 0.15 5.16
CA GLY A 32 3.56 1.01 6.30
C GLY A 32 3.30 0.42 7.68
N LEU A 33 2.98 -0.85 7.77
CA LEU A 33 2.70 -1.55 9.02
C LEU A 33 1.46 -1.02 9.78
N ALA A 34 0.69 -0.06 9.25
CA ALA A 34 -0.54 0.40 9.88
C ALA A 34 -1.61 -0.71 9.89
N ASN A 35 -2.57 -0.63 10.81
CA ASN A 35 -3.73 -1.54 10.77
C ASN A 35 -4.45 -1.46 9.43
N GLY A 36 -5.22 -2.46 9.07
CA GLY A 36 -6.06 -2.49 7.88
C GLY A 36 -5.30 -2.88 6.62
N VAL A 37 -5.28 -2.03 5.60
CA VAL A 37 -4.67 -2.37 4.29
C VAL A 37 -3.19 -2.72 4.42
N ASP A 38 -2.41 -1.96 5.19
CA ASP A 38 -0.97 -2.20 5.31
C ASP A 38 -0.68 -3.55 5.99
N GLU A 39 -1.39 -3.83 7.09
CA GLU A 39 -1.33 -5.11 7.80
C GLU A 39 -1.72 -6.28 6.89
N SER A 40 -2.87 -6.18 6.22
CA SER A 40 -3.33 -7.19 5.26
C SER A 40 -2.32 -7.43 4.15
N ALA A 41 -1.64 -6.37 3.68
CA ALA A 41 -0.61 -6.47 2.66
C ALA A 41 0.62 -7.25 3.15
N HIS A 42 1.09 -6.98 4.37
CA HIS A 42 2.23 -7.70 4.92
C HIS A 42 1.92 -9.16 5.20
N LEU A 43 0.77 -9.45 5.84
CA LEU A 43 0.32 -10.82 6.11
C LEU A 43 0.20 -11.62 4.81
N SER A 44 -0.48 -11.07 3.80
CA SER A 44 -0.64 -11.74 2.52
C SER A 44 0.69 -11.95 1.78
N ALA A 45 1.66 -11.04 1.93
CA ALA A 45 3.00 -11.23 1.38
C ALA A 45 3.71 -12.42 2.03
N LEU A 46 3.69 -12.52 3.35
CA LEU A 46 4.29 -13.63 4.10
C LEU A 46 3.64 -14.97 3.74
N GLU A 47 2.32 -15.04 3.72
CA GLU A 47 1.56 -16.25 3.33
C GLU A 47 1.88 -16.74 1.91
N ASN A 48 2.28 -15.85 1.02
CA ASN A 48 2.64 -16.19 -0.35
C ASN A 48 4.15 -16.28 -0.59
N ASN A 49 4.97 -16.28 0.47
CA ASN A 49 6.44 -16.34 0.42
C ASN A 49 7.06 -15.19 -0.38
N LEU A 50 6.43 -14.00 -0.35
CA LEU A 50 6.97 -12.78 -0.92
C LEU A 50 7.72 -11.99 0.15
N LYS A 51 8.82 -11.37 -0.24
CA LYS A 51 9.50 -10.40 0.63
C LYS A 51 8.63 -9.18 0.84
N THR A 52 8.68 -8.62 2.06
CA THR A 52 7.94 -7.40 2.35
C THR A 52 8.78 -6.41 3.13
N ILE A 53 8.54 -5.12 2.88
CA ILE A 53 9.26 -4.00 3.45
C ILE A 53 8.26 -3.12 4.20
N ALA A 54 8.41 -3.02 5.51
CA ALA A 54 7.61 -2.14 6.33
C ALA A 54 8.33 -0.81 6.56
N VAL A 55 7.75 0.30 6.12
CA VAL A 55 8.27 1.65 6.33
C VAL A 55 7.59 2.24 7.57
N LEU A 56 8.37 2.59 8.57
CA LEU A 56 7.87 2.99 9.89
C LEU A 56 7.85 4.52 10.07
N PRO A 57 6.87 5.07 10.78
CA PRO A 57 6.82 6.49 11.16
C PRO A 57 7.57 6.78 12.47
N SER A 58 8.24 5.77 13.03
CA SER A 58 8.93 5.78 14.32
C SER A 58 10.25 5.02 14.22
N SER A 59 11.08 5.11 15.25
CA SER A 59 12.35 4.39 15.33
C SER A 59 12.16 2.87 15.51
N LEU A 60 13.21 2.09 15.25
CA LEU A 60 13.17 0.63 15.36
C LEU A 60 13.01 0.12 16.80
N ASP A 61 13.40 0.90 17.80
CA ASP A 61 13.18 0.61 19.22
C ASP A 61 11.75 0.91 19.69
N ASN A 62 10.93 1.54 18.82
CA ASN A 62 9.56 1.90 19.11
C ASN A 62 8.63 1.60 17.92
N ILE A 63 8.49 0.32 17.59
CA ILE A 63 7.66 -0.13 16.47
C ILE A 63 6.18 0.17 16.71
N LEU A 64 5.55 0.88 15.76
CA LEU A 64 4.14 1.28 15.81
C LEU A 64 3.38 0.87 14.54
N PRO A 65 2.09 0.51 14.68
CA PRO A 65 1.33 0.39 15.92
C PRO A 65 1.80 -0.83 16.76
N HIS A 66 1.63 -0.76 18.06
CA HIS A 66 2.04 -1.87 18.95
C HIS A 66 1.30 -3.17 18.65
N SER A 67 0.07 -3.10 18.12
CA SER A 67 -0.70 -4.28 17.67
C SER A 67 0.05 -5.09 16.61
N ASN A 68 0.82 -4.44 15.76
CA ASN A 68 1.52 -5.07 14.63
C ASN A 68 3.02 -5.31 14.90
N LYS A 69 3.43 -5.22 16.17
CA LYS A 69 4.84 -5.43 16.54
C LYS A 69 5.31 -6.85 16.23
N ASN A 70 4.48 -7.86 16.48
CA ASN A 70 4.80 -9.24 16.15
C ASN A 70 4.92 -9.44 14.63
N LEU A 71 4.02 -8.83 13.86
CA LEU A 71 4.09 -8.85 12.40
C LEU A 71 5.40 -8.23 11.89
N ALA A 72 5.90 -7.16 12.54
CA ALA A 72 7.19 -6.58 12.19
C ALA A 72 8.35 -7.56 12.39
N TYR A 73 8.33 -8.35 13.46
CA TYR A 73 9.34 -9.40 13.68
C TYR A 73 9.22 -10.52 12.64
N GLU A 74 8.02 -10.99 12.37
CA GLU A 74 7.77 -12.00 11.33
C GLU A 74 8.27 -11.55 9.95
N ILE A 75 8.11 -10.26 9.60
CA ILE A 75 8.66 -9.68 8.38
C ILE A 75 10.17 -9.88 8.31
N VAL A 76 10.90 -9.55 9.38
CA VAL A 76 12.37 -9.67 9.42
C VAL A 76 12.80 -11.13 9.41
N GLU A 77 12.16 -11.99 10.18
CA GLU A 77 12.46 -13.44 10.25
C GLU A 77 12.28 -14.13 8.90
N ASN A 78 11.34 -13.65 8.09
CA ASN A 78 11.12 -14.15 6.73
C ASN A 78 11.97 -13.41 5.67
N GLY A 79 13.01 -12.66 6.10
CA GLY A 79 13.98 -12.00 5.24
C GLY A 79 13.43 -10.75 4.53
N GLY A 80 12.38 -10.13 5.10
CA GLY A 80 11.93 -8.79 4.78
C GLY A 80 12.72 -7.71 5.51
N LEU A 81 12.26 -6.46 5.44
CA LEU A 81 12.95 -5.31 6.01
C LEU A 81 12.00 -4.39 6.78
N LEU A 82 12.54 -3.77 7.85
CA LEU A 82 11.96 -2.59 8.49
C LEU A 82 12.81 -1.38 8.11
N VAL A 83 12.19 -0.32 7.63
CA VAL A 83 12.86 0.90 7.17
C VAL A 83 12.29 2.10 7.90
N THR A 84 13.15 2.96 8.40
CA THR A 84 12.77 4.21 9.06
C THR A 84 13.84 5.29 8.87
N GLU A 85 13.44 6.56 8.97
CA GLU A 85 14.34 7.72 9.04
C GLU A 85 14.58 8.20 10.48
N TYR A 86 14.00 7.53 11.47
CA TYR A 86 14.07 7.95 12.87
C TYR A 86 15.10 7.12 13.64
N GLU A 87 16.01 7.81 14.31
CA GLU A 87 17.04 7.20 15.14
C GLU A 87 16.45 6.61 16.44
N PRO A 88 17.11 5.60 17.03
CA PRO A 88 16.76 5.13 18.36
C PRO A 88 16.73 6.28 19.38
N GLY A 89 15.73 6.26 20.28
CA GLY A 89 15.52 7.35 21.24
C GLY A 89 14.69 8.53 20.73
N SER A 90 14.27 8.53 19.48
CA SER A 90 13.30 9.51 18.95
C SER A 90 11.99 9.49 19.73
N PRO A 91 11.18 10.59 19.72
CA PRO A 91 9.94 10.67 20.48
C PRO A 91 9.07 9.43 20.31
N ARG A 92 8.62 8.83 21.42
CA ARG A 92 7.83 7.59 21.39
C ARG A 92 6.47 7.73 20.73
N LYS A 93 5.93 8.94 20.66
CA LYS A 93 4.68 9.25 19.99
C LYS A 93 4.95 10.10 18.76
N PRO A 94 5.00 9.52 17.57
CA PRO A 94 5.20 10.27 16.35
C PRO A 94 4.02 11.24 16.11
N GLU A 95 4.32 12.41 15.58
CA GLU A 95 3.34 13.36 15.12
C GLU A 95 2.69 12.91 13.82
N ASN A 96 1.58 13.54 13.46
CA ASN A 96 0.93 13.28 12.16
C ASN A 96 1.86 13.55 10.98
N SER A 97 2.75 14.53 11.11
CA SER A 97 3.82 14.86 10.15
C SER A 97 4.73 13.66 9.84
N ASN A 98 5.07 12.84 10.85
CA ASN A 98 5.91 11.65 10.67
C ASN A 98 5.24 10.61 9.77
N TYR A 99 3.94 10.38 9.94
CA TYR A 99 3.18 9.48 9.07
C TYR A 99 3.13 9.98 7.63
N ILE A 100 2.98 11.30 7.44
CA ILE A 100 3.00 11.93 6.12
C ILE A 100 4.40 11.83 5.50
N ALA A 101 5.45 12.18 6.25
CA ALA A 101 6.83 12.09 5.80
C ALA A 101 7.20 10.66 5.38
N ARG A 102 6.81 9.66 6.18
CA ARG A 102 7.03 8.24 5.89
C ARG A 102 6.38 7.80 4.57
N ASN A 103 5.21 8.33 4.23
CA ASN A 103 4.48 7.93 3.03
C ASN A 103 5.26 8.20 1.73
N ARG A 104 6.12 9.24 1.69
CA ARG A 104 6.99 9.48 0.55
C ARG A 104 8.00 8.36 0.31
N ILE A 105 8.47 7.72 1.40
CA ILE A 105 9.40 6.60 1.29
C ILE A 105 8.69 5.37 0.70
N GLN A 106 7.46 5.09 1.15
CA GLN A 106 6.65 4.02 0.56
C GLN A 106 6.48 4.21 -0.96
N ALA A 107 6.11 5.42 -1.38
CA ALA A 107 5.98 5.75 -2.79
C ALA A 107 7.33 5.68 -3.52
N GLY A 108 8.40 6.23 -2.93
CA GLY A 108 9.74 6.27 -3.52
C GLY A 108 10.33 4.90 -3.79
N LEU A 109 10.18 3.95 -2.86
CA LEU A 109 10.66 2.57 -2.97
C LEU A 109 9.84 1.73 -3.96
N SER A 110 8.65 2.19 -4.34
CA SER A 110 7.73 1.40 -5.17
C SER A 110 7.87 1.74 -6.66
N LYS A 111 7.69 0.75 -7.53
CA LYS A 111 7.45 0.95 -8.97
C LYS A 111 5.97 1.20 -9.24
N LEU A 112 5.10 0.55 -8.48
CA LEU A 112 3.65 0.65 -8.53
C LEU A 112 3.12 0.91 -7.13
N VAL A 113 2.28 1.93 -6.95
CA VAL A 113 1.51 2.16 -5.73
C VAL A 113 0.07 1.70 -5.97
N PHE A 114 -0.38 0.73 -5.18
CA PHE A 114 -1.76 0.23 -5.24
C PHE A 114 -2.59 0.79 -4.09
N ILE A 115 -3.66 1.51 -4.43
CA ILE A 115 -4.66 2.03 -3.49
C ILE A 115 -5.82 1.05 -3.42
N ALA A 116 -5.91 0.28 -2.33
CA ALA A 116 -6.98 -0.70 -2.15
C ALA A 116 -8.28 -0.04 -1.68
N GLN A 117 -8.23 0.78 -0.65
CA GLN A 117 -9.37 1.52 -0.09
C GLN A 117 -8.90 2.87 0.44
N SER A 118 -9.63 3.93 0.14
CA SER A 118 -9.33 5.27 0.66
C SER A 118 -10.59 6.10 0.84
N SER A 119 -10.75 6.68 2.02
CA SER A 119 -11.73 7.73 2.31
C SER A 119 -11.14 9.13 2.07
N ILE A 120 -11.98 10.14 2.09
CA ILE A 120 -11.60 11.56 2.09
C ILE A 120 -12.24 12.22 3.33
N PRO A 121 -11.43 12.91 4.18
CA PRO A 121 -9.97 13.04 4.14
C PRO A 121 -9.25 11.74 4.56
N GLY A 122 -8.03 11.51 4.05
CA GLY A 122 -7.25 10.32 4.41
C GLY A 122 -5.77 10.41 4.05
N GLY A 123 -4.92 9.81 4.88
CA GLY A 123 -3.46 9.76 4.67
C GLY A 123 -3.04 9.05 3.39
N THR A 124 -3.87 8.15 2.89
CA THR A 124 -3.66 7.42 1.63
C THR A 124 -3.60 8.37 0.44
N MET A 125 -4.39 9.48 0.46
CA MET A 125 -4.36 10.49 -0.59
C MET A 125 -3.00 11.19 -0.70
N THR A 126 -2.29 11.34 0.43
CA THR A 126 -0.93 11.89 0.45
C THR A 126 0.06 10.93 -0.23
N THR A 127 -0.09 9.62 0.01
CA THR A 127 0.74 8.62 -0.67
C THR A 127 0.47 8.58 -2.17
N ALA A 128 -0.80 8.71 -2.59
CA ALA A 128 -1.17 8.82 -4.00
C ALA A 128 -0.51 10.05 -4.65
N LYS A 129 -0.52 11.21 -3.97
CA LYS A 129 0.17 12.42 -4.44
C LYS A 129 1.68 12.18 -4.61
N PHE A 130 2.36 11.60 -3.61
CA PHE A 130 3.79 11.28 -3.75
C PHE A 130 4.06 10.31 -4.89
N ALA A 131 3.18 9.32 -5.11
CA ALA A 131 3.34 8.41 -6.24
C ALA A 131 3.30 9.17 -7.58
N LEU A 132 2.39 10.13 -7.75
CA LEU A 132 2.30 10.97 -8.94
C LEU A 132 3.51 11.91 -9.06
N ASP A 133 3.89 12.60 -7.97
CA ASP A 133 5.05 13.50 -7.94
C ASP A 133 6.36 12.78 -8.30
N PHE A 134 6.48 11.51 -7.92
CA PHE A 134 7.64 10.66 -8.24
C PHE A 134 7.48 9.86 -9.55
N GLN A 135 6.45 10.17 -10.34
CA GLN A 135 6.16 9.51 -11.62
C GLN A 135 6.02 7.99 -11.52
N LYS A 136 5.53 7.49 -10.38
CA LYS A 136 5.26 6.07 -10.17
C LYS A 136 3.92 5.68 -10.80
N LEU A 137 3.81 4.42 -11.18
CA LEU A 137 2.51 3.88 -11.57
C LEU A 137 1.56 3.93 -10.36
N LEU A 138 0.36 4.45 -10.55
CA LEU A 138 -0.69 4.49 -9.54
C LEU A 138 -1.84 3.59 -9.98
N ALA A 139 -2.10 2.55 -9.20
CA ALA A 139 -3.23 1.66 -9.41
C ALA A 139 -4.28 1.90 -8.34
N VAL A 140 -5.53 2.07 -8.74
CA VAL A 140 -6.63 2.35 -7.83
C VAL A 140 -7.71 1.29 -8.01
N TYR A 141 -8.07 0.62 -6.89
CA TYR A 141 -9.15 -0.35 -6.91
C TYR A 141 -10.51 0.34 -7.13
N ARG A 142 -11.31 -0.25 -8.00
CA ARG A 142 -12.71 0.10 -8.21
C ARG A 142 -13.60 -1.07 -7.84
N SER A 143 -14.36 -0.93 -6.76
CA SER A 143 -15.43 -1.87 -6.40
C SER A 143 -16.50 -1.90 -7.50
N GLY A 144 -17.11 -3.07 -7.69
CA GLY A 144 -18.24 -3.24 -8.63
C GLY A 144 -19.55 -2.70 -8.07
N GLU A 145 -19.95 -3.21 -6.89
CA GLU A 145 -21.29 -2.99 -6.33
C GLU A 145 -21.34 -1.87 -5.29
N ASN A 146 -20.25 -1.72 -4.50
CA ASN A 146 -20.20 -0.83 -3.35
C ASN A 146 -19.34 0.42 -3.56
N PHE A 147 -19.22 0.91 -4.78
CA PHE A 147 -18.26 1.99 -5.08
C PHE A 147 -18.70 3.38 -4.57
N ASP A 148 -19.98 3.56 -4.26
CA ASP A 148 -20.55 4.82 -3.79
C ASP A 148 -20.58 5.00 -2.27
N ILE A 149 -19.93 4.08 -1.53
CA ILE A 149 -19.80 4.19 -0.06
C ILE A 149 -18.66 5.13 0.35
N GLU A 150 -18.72 5.59 1.61
CA GLU A 150 -17.74 6.50 2.21
C GLU A 150 -16.31 5.98 2.13
N GLU A 151 -16.14 4.69 2.34
CA GLU A 151 -14.86 3.99 2.37
C GLU A 151 -14.10 4.07 1.05
N TYR A 152 -14.79 4.27 -0.07
CA TYR A 152 -14.20 4.37 -1.42
C TYR A 152 -14.24 5.78 -2.01
N LYS A 153 -14.62 6.81 -1.26
CA LYS A 153 -14.65 8.20 -1.78
C LYS A 153 -13.31 8.65 -2.33
N GLY A 154 -12.20 8.28 -1.69
CA GLY A 154 -10.86 8.58 -2.17
C GLY A 154 -10.53 7.85 -3.47
N ASN A 155 -10.90 6.57 -3.56
CA ASN A 155 -10.74 5.79 -4.80
C ASN A 155 -11.55 6.42 -5.94
N LYS A 156 -12.81 6.78 -5.69
CA LYS A 156 -13.68 7.44 -6.68
C LYS A 156 -13.09 8.75 -7.16
N TYR A 157 -12.60 9.58 -6.24
CA TYR A 157 -11.93 10.84 -6.57
C TYR A 157 -10.68 10.63 -7.43
N LEU A 158 -9.80 9.71 -7.07
CA LEU A 158 -8.61 9.43 -7.86
C LEU A 158 -8.95 8.92 -9.26
N LEU A 159 -9.98 8.07 -9.38
CA LEU A 159 -10.41 7.55 -10.67
C LEU A 159 -11.09 8.60 -11.55
N SER A 160 -11.76 9.61 -10.97
CA SER A 160 -12.33 10.71 -11.75
C SER A 160 -11.26 11.57 -12.43
N LYS A 161 -10.05 11.61 -11.88
CA LYS A 161 -8.92 12.36 -12.43
C LYS A 161 -8.27 11.70 -13.66
N ILE A 162 -8.59 10.46 -13.97
CA ILE A 162 -8.07 9.77 -15.18
C ILE A 162 -8.56 10.46 -16.47
N ASP A 163 -9.77 11.02 -16.46
CA ASP A 163 -10.39 11.63 -17.63
C ASP A 163 -10.00 13.11 -17.83
N GLU A 164 -9.25 13.70 -16.90
CA GLU A 164 -8.82 15.09 -16.95
C GLU A 164 -7.38 15.22 -17.48
N ASN A 165 -7.10 14.92 -18.75
CA ASN A 165 -5.83 15.18 -19.48
C ASN A 165 -4.55 15.24 -18.61
N PHE A 166 -4.44 14.41 -17.59
CA PHE A 166 -3.25 14.31 -16.77
C PHE A 166 -2.26 13.34 -17.42
N ASP A 167 -1.03 13.78 -17.53
CA ASP A 167 0.13 13.03 -18.04
C ASP A 167 0.57 11.88 -17.09
N TYR A 168 -0.36 11.41 -16.23
CA TYR A 168 -0.11 10.41 -15.20
C TYR A 168 -0.76 9.07 -15.53
N LYS A 169 0.01 8.00 -15.39
CA LYS A 169 -0.47 6.63 -15.59
C LYS A 169 -1.25 6.15 -14.36
N ILE A 170 -2.51 6.55 -14.23
CA ILE A 170 -3.41 5.96 -13.22
C ILE A 170 -4.10 4.75 -13.86
N LEU A 171 -3.92 3.59 -13.26
CA LEU A 171 -4.52 2.35 -13.71
C LEU A 171 -5.75 2.03 -12.86
N LYS A 172 -6.89 1.83 -13.52
CA LYS A 172 -8.10 1.34 -12.87
C LYS A 172 -8.00 -0.18 -12.73
N PHE A 173 -8.20 -0.69 -11.51
CA PHE A 173 -8.22 -2.12 -11.27
C PHE A 173 -9.59 -2.57 -10.77
N THR A 174 -10.15 -3.57 -11.46
CA THR A 174 -11.28 -4.38 -10.98
C THR A 174 -10.75 -5.79 -10.67
N LYS A 175 -11.51 -6.62 -9.93
CA LYS A 175 -11.14 -8.03 -9.70
C LYS A 175 -10.73 -8.74 -11.00
N LYS A 176 -11.49 -8.56 -12.06
CA LYS A 176 -11.22 -9.15 -13.39
C LYS A 176 -9.93 -8.62 -14.04
N GLN A 177 -9.54 -7.38 -13.76
CA GLN A 177 -8.35 -6.75 -14.34
C GLN A 177 -7.08 -7.06 -13.55
N ILE A 178 -7.19 -7.45 -12.30
CA ILE A 178 -6.06 -8.01 -11.54
C ILE A 178 -5.55 -9.26 -12.25
N GLU A 179 -6.43 -10.14 -12.72
CA GLU A 179 -6.06 -11.33 -13.51
C GLU A 179 -5.40 -10.99 -14.85
N ILE A 180 -5.88 -9.95 -15.54
CA ILE A 180 -5.30 -9.48 -16.81
C ILE A 180 -3.93 -8.82 -16.59
N PHE A 181 -3.75 -8.08 -15.48
CA PHE A 181 -2.49 -7.46 -15.12
C PHE A 181 -1.41 -8.51 -14.80
N GLN A 182 -1.79 -9.63 -14.17
CA GLN A 182 -0.91 -10.78 -13.96
C GLN A 182 -0.28 -11.27 -15.26
N ASN A 183 -1.07 -11.39 -16.32
CA ASN A 183 -0.62 -11.83 -17.62
C ASN A 183 0.27 -10.80 -18.33
N LYS A 184 0.03 -9.50 -18.13
CA LYS A 184 0.86 -8.43 -18.71
C LYS A 184 2.18 -8.21 -17.98
N LEU A 185 2.22 -8.36 -16.64
CA LEU A 185 3.47 -8.36 -15.88
C LEU A 185 4.36 -9.57 -16.20
N ALA A 186 3.76 -10.67 -16.67
CA ALA A 186 4.52 -11.84 -17.13
C ALA A 186 5.22 -11.61 -18.49
N LEU A 187 4.80 -10.59 -19.25
CA LEU A 187 5.30 -10.26 -20.59
C LEU A 187 6.17 -8.99 -20.62
N ALA A 188 6.25 -8.25 -19.50
CA ALA A 188 7.12 -7.08 -19.40
C ALA A 188 8.39 -7.47 -18.64
N ASP A 189 9.52 -7.52 -19.33
CA ASP A 189 10.83 -7.49 -18.70
C ASP A 189 10.98 -6.14 -17.97
N PHE A 190 11.00 -6.20 -16.64
CA PHE A 190 11.23 -5.05 -15.77
C PHE A 190 12.71 -4.92 -15.43
#